data_3a23b136b13d5bb3c0a75ced770b793e
#
_entry.id   3a23b136b13d5bb3c0a75ced770b793e
#
_cell.length_a   1.000
_cell.length_b   1.000
_cell.length_c   1.000
_cell.angle_alpha   90.00
_cell.angle_beta   90.00
_cell.angle_gamma   90.00
#
_symmetry.space_group_name_H-M   'P 1'
#
loop_
_entity.id
_entity.type
_entity.pdbx_description
1 polymer ?
#
loop_
_entity_poly.entity_id
_entity_poly.type
_entity_poly.pdbx_seq_one_letter_code
_entity_poly.pdbx_strand_id
1 'polypeptide(L)'
;MNSYIKRAMLFLQDIIFTVKCPYCEKVIDRNDYACKECKSKFPQKGYETYAVGGYKTISPFKYDGIFASGVKNFKFHENPSYARQLAVPLVDEILAKYDIRTFDIITAVPMYYKNMRERGYNQSELLAKECAEIFNIPYAELVEKHKKNKAQHTLKGKERESNVQGVYRVIDSQAVADKNILIIDDIITTVSYTHLTL
;
A
#
# COMPACT_ATOMS: atom_id res chain seq x y z
N MET A 1 -17.74 -23.04 24.43
CA MET A 1 -17.65 -23.57 23.05
C MET A 1 -16.47 -24.52 22.99
N ASN A 2 -16.71 -25.79 22.69
CA ASN A 2 -15.76 -26.87 22.84
C ASN A 2 -14.50 -26.65 21.95
N SER A 3 -13.29 -26.79 22.50
CA SER A 3 -12.00 -26.59 21.80
C SER A 3 -11.92 -27.37 20.48
N TYR A 4 -12.52 -28.56 20.40
CA TYR A 4 -12.59 -29.40 19.22
C TYR A 4 -13.44 -28.79 18.10
N ILE A 5 -14.58 -28.15 18.43
CA ILE A 5 -15.46 -27.48 17.45
C ILE A 5 -14.73 -26.26 16.85
N LYS A 6 -14.02 -25.51 17.67
CA LYS A 6 -13.25 -24.35 17.21
C LYS A 6 -12.10 -24.77 16.26
N ARG A 7 -11.41 -25.87 16.58
CA ARG A 7 -10.38 -26.46 15.70
C ARG A 7 -10.95 -26.97 14.39
N ALA A 8 -12.09 -27.68 14.42
CA ALA A 8 -12.75 -28.17 13.23
C ALA A 8 -13.25 -27.05 12.33
N MET A 9 -13.81 -25.98 12.91
CA MET A 9 -14.21 -24.78 12.14
C MET A 9 -13.03 -24.07 11.50
N LEU A 10 -11.92 -23.92 12.22
CA LEU A 10 -10.69 -23.33 11.66
C LEU A 10 -10.14 -24.18 10.50
N PHE A 11 -10.12 -25.52 10.66
CA PHE A 11 -9.68 -26.46 9.61
C PHE A 11 -10.58 -26.39 8.37
N LEU A 12 -11.90 -26.31 8.54
CA LEU A 12 -12.84 -26.11 7.43
C LEU A 12 -12.66 -24.75 6.75
N GLN A 13 -12.41 -23.69 7.52
CA GLN A 13 -12.09 -22.38 6.96
C GLN A 13 -10.77 -22.38 6.16
N ASP A 14 -9.76 -23.15 6.59
CA ASP A 14 -8.48 -23.27 5.88
C ASP A 14 -8.60 -24.05 4.57
N ILE A 15 -9.54 -25.00 4.49
CA ILE A 15 -9.84 -25.71 3.24
C ILE A 15 -10.61 -24.83 2.26
N ILE A 16 -11.57 -24.04 2.74
CA ILE A 16 -12.45 -23.22 1.89
C ILE A 16 -11.75 -21.92 1.48
N PHE A 17 -10.98 -21.30 2.37
CA PHE A 17 -10.28 -20.03 2.16
C PHE A 17 -8.76 -20.23 2.24
N THR A 18 -8.20 -20.85 1.22
CA THR A 18 -6.74 -21.03 1.12
C THR A 18 -6.05 -19.66 0.95
N VAL A 19 -5.12 -19.36 1.86
CA VAL A 19 -4.27 -18.18 1.73
C VAL A 19 -3.22 -18.43 0.66
N LYS A 20 -3.06 -17.50 -0.27
CA LYS A 20 -2.08 -17.61 -1.36
C LYS A 20 -0.98 -16.57 -1.22
N CYS A 21 0.22 -16.94 -1.64
CA CYS A 21 1.34 -16.02 -1.76
C CYS A 21 1.03 -14.94 -2.80
N PRO A 22 1.05 -13.63 -2.46
CA PRO A 22 0.71 -12.57 -3.41
C PRO A 22 1.66 -12.54 -4.62
N TYR A 23 2.89 -13.03 -4.49
CA TYR A 23 3.92 -12.97 -5.51
C TYR A 23 3.87 -14.10 -6.55
N CYS A 24 3.44 -15.31 -6.16
CA CYS A 24 3.44 -16.49 -7.05
C CYS A 24 2.19 -17.38 -6.94
N GLU A 25 1.21 -16.97 -6.14
CA GLU A 25 -0.10 -17.62 -5.94
C GLU A 25 -0.05 -19.06 -5.37
N LYS A 26 1.13 -19.57 -4.98
CA LYS A 26 1.23 -20.82 -4.22
C LYS A 26 0.50 -20.70 -2.89
N VAL A 27 -0.19 -21.76 -2.46
CA VAL A 27 -0.83 -21.83 -1.14
C VAL A 27 0.24 -21.71 -0.05
N ILE A 28 -0.04 -20.92 0.96
CA ILE A 28 0.83 -20.69 2.12
C ILE A 28 0.02 -20.79 3.41
N ASP A 29 0.70 -20.91 4.53
CA ASP A 29 0.07 -20.88 5.84
C ASP A 29 -0.58 -19.52 6.09
N ARG A 30 -1.69 -19.51 6.83
CA ARG A 30 -2.48 -18.29 7.12
C ARG A 30 -1.67 -17.16 7.77
N ASN A 31 -0.66 -17.53 8.56
CA ASN A 31 0.21 -16.59 9.25
C ASN A 31 1.42 -16.14 8.41
N ASP A 32 1.60 -16.72 7.22
CA ASP A 32 2.66 -16.34 6.31
C ASP A 32 2.24 -15.20 5.38
N TYR A 33 3.15 -14.30 5.09
CA TYR A 33 2.94 -13.19 4.14
C TYR A 33 3.51 -13.50 2.75
N ALA A 34 4.34 -14.54 2.62
CA ALA A 34 4.85 -15.04 1.35
C ALA A 34 5.38 -16.47 1.51
N CYS A 35 5.46 -17.24 0.43
CA CYS A 35 6.10 -18.57 0.47
C CYS A 35 7.63 -18.44 0.65
N LYS A 36 8.26 -19.51 1.13
CA LYS A 36 9.72 -19.55 1.38
C LYS A 36 10.54 -19.16 0.15
N GLU A 37 10.14 -19.63 -1.03
CA GLU A 37 10.82 -19.36 -2.29
C GLU A 37 10.73 -17.88 -2.69
N CYS A 38 9.61 -17.22 -2.46
CA CYS A 38 9.50 -15.78 -2.70
C CYS A 38 10.25 -14.97 -1.64
N LYS A 39 10.16 -15.35 -0.35
CA LYS A 39 10.92 -14.71 0.73
C LYS A 39 12.43 -14.73 0.48
N SER A 40 12.98 -15.83 -0.08
CA SER A 40 14.42 -15.91 -0.39
C SER A 40 14.89 -14.94 -1.47
N LYS A 41 13.98 -14.33 -2.22
CA LYS A 41 14.26 -13.31 -3.25
C LYS A 41 14.13 -11.88 -2.73
N PHE A 42 13.72 -11.71 -1.47
CA PHE A 42 13.56 -10.39 -0.89
C PHE A 42 14.93 -9.73 -0.67
N PRO A 43 15.09 -8.44 -0.99
CA PRO A 43 16.32 -7.72 -0.75
C PRO A 43 16.56 -7.59 0.76
N GLN A 44 17.83 -7.57 1.17
CA GLN A 44 18.21 -7.36 2.57
C GLN A 44 17.91 -5.95 3.06
N LYS A 45 17.83 -4.97 2.16
CA LYS A 45 17.52 -3.57 2.43
C LYS A 45 16.54 -3.06 1.40
N GLY A 46 15.57 -2.29 1.85
CA GLY A 46 14.66 -1.57 0.96
C GLY A 46 15.35 -0.39 0.26
N TYR A 47 14.56 0.34 -0.47
CA TYR A 47 14.99 1.45 -1.34
C TYR A 47 14.53 2.77 -0.76
N GLU A 48 15.40 3.78 -0.86
CA GLU A 48 15.11 5.16 -0.50
C GLU A 48 15.19 6.03 -1.74
N THR A 49 14.27 6.97 -1.85
CA THR A 49 14.27 8.02 -2.87
C THR A 49 13.63 9.28 -2.28
N TYR A 50 13.66 10.37 -3.04
CA TYR A 50 13.00 11.60 -2.64
C TYR A 50 11.93 11.93 -3.66
N ALA A 51 10.74 12.19 -3.17
CA ALA A 51 9.68 12.78 -3.97
C ALA A 51 9.99 14.25 -4.25
N VAL A 52 9.31 14.82 -5.23
CA VAL A 52 9.38 16.26 -5.48
C VAL A 52 8.92 17.02 -4.21
N GLY A 53 9.61 18.10 -3.90
CA GLY A 53 9.45 18.77 -2.60
C GLY A 53 10.42 18.29 -1.52
N GLY A 54 11.30 17.30 -1.84
CA GLY A 54 12.34 16.80 -0.92
C GLY A 54 11.82 15.81 0.13
N TYR A 55 10.60 15.32 -0.02
CA TYR A 55 10.04 14.33 0.91
C TYR A 55 10.71 12.97 0.74
N LYS A 56 11.26 12.46 1.83
CA LYS A 56 11.87 11.13 1.86
C LYS A 56 10.80 10.07 1.64
N THR A 57 11.09 9.16 0.72
CA THR A 57 10.19 8.08 0.33
C THR A 57 10.94 6.75 0.40
N ILE A 58 10.32 5.75 0.98
CA ILE A 58 10.89 4.42 1.14
C ILE A 58 10.01 3.36 0.47
N SER A 59 10.63 2.27 0.04
CA SER A 59 9.94 1.10 -0.51
C SER A 59 10.69 -0.16 -0.15
N PRO A 60 10.02 -1.24 0.27
CA PRO A 60 10.69 -2.52 0.53
C PRO A 60 11.27 -3.15 -0.73
N PHE A 61 10.69 -2.87 -1.91
CA PHE A 61 11.04 -3.54 -3.15
C PHE A 61 11.10 -2.56 -4.34
N LYS A 62 11.87 -2.93 -5.38
CA LYS A 62 11.70 -2.35 -6.71
C LYS A 62 10.46 -2.97 -7.39
N TYR A 63 9.81 -2.17 -8.22
CA TYR A 63 8.67 -2.63 -9.02
C TYR A 63 9.18 -3.42 -10.24
N ASP A 64 9.71 -4.62 -10.01
CA ASP A 64 10.19 -5.54 -11.04
C ASP A 64 9.94 -7.00 -10.63
N GLY A 65 10.17 -7.93 -11.55
CA GLY A 65 10.13 -9.37 -11.32
C GLY A 65 8.89 -9.83 -10.53
N ILE A 66 9.12 -10.60 -9.47
CA ILE A 66 8.05 -11.15 -8.62
C ILE A 66 7.28 -10.06 -7.88
N PHE A 67 7.92 -8.92 -7.53
CA PHE A 67 7.28 -7.84 -6.80
C PHE A 67 6.26 -7.11 -7.67
N ALA A 68 6.61 -6.89 -8.95
CA ALA A 68 5.64 -6.37 -9.92
C ALA A 68 4.45 -7.33 -10.11
N SER A 69 4.70 -8.65 -10.07
CA SER A 69 3.62 -9.66 -10.11
C SER A 69 2.72 -9.56 -8.88
N GLY A 70 3.30 -9.44 -7.67
CA GLY A 70 2.54 -9.28 -6.43
C GLY A 70 1.60 -8.07 -6.46
N VAL A 71 2.11 -6.92 -6.90
CA VAL A 71 1.30 -5.71 -7.04
C VAL A 71 0.23 -5.87 -8.13
N LYS A 72 0.54 -6.54 -9.25
CA LYS A 72 -0.45 -6.83 -10.30
C LYS A 72 -1.56 -7.74 -9.80
N ASN A 73 -1.22 -8.81 -9.07
CA ASN A 73 -2.19 -9.73 -8.48
C ASN A 73 -3.12 -8.98 -7.50
N PHE A 74 -2.57 -8.07 -6.71
CA PHE A 74 -3.34 -7.20 -5.83
C PHE A 74 -4.24 -6.20 -6.58
N LYS A 75 -3.80 -5.69 -7.75
CA LYS A 75 -4.55 -4.69 -8.55
C LYS A 75 -5.64 -5.29 -9.43
N PHE A 76 -5.39 -6.42 -10.05
CA PHE A 76 -6.18 -6.90 -11.18
C PHE A 76 -6.90 -8.23 -10.94
N HIS A 77 -6.55 -8.97 -9.88
CA HIS A 77 -7.21 -10.24 -9.55
C HIS A 77 -8.27 -10.08 -8.45
N GLU A 78 -8.73 -8.85 -8.19
CA GLU A 78 -9.79 -8.53 -7.23
C GLU A 78 -9.60 -9.22 -5.87
N ASN A 79 -8.34 -9.30 -5.42
CA ASN A 79 -8.01 -9.99 -4.18
C ASN A 79 -7.55 -9.00 -3.08
N PRO A 80 -8.50 -8.31 -2.42
CA PRO A 80 -8.17 -7.36 -1.36
C PRO A 80 -7.46 -8.02 -0.17
N SER A 81 -7.59 -9.35 -0.01
CA SER A 81 -6.94 -10.08 1.10
C SER A 81 -5.41 -10.06 1.04
N TYR A 82 -4.80 -9.76 -0.12
CA TYR A 82 -3.36 -9.59 -0.25
C TYR A 82 -2.82 -8.34 0.46
N ALA A 83 -3.70 -7.40 0.85
CA ALA A 83 -3.27 -6.19 1.56
C ALA A 83 -2.45 -6.51 2.80
N ARG A 84 -2.93 -7.42 3.65
CA ARG A 84 -2.24 -7.83 4.87
C ARG A 84 -0.84 -8.38 4.60
N GLN A 85 -0.71 -9.28 3.61
CA GLN A 85 0.58 -9.89 3.29
C GLN A 85 1.56 -8.90 2.67
N LEU A 86 1.07 -7.97 1.83
CA LEU A 86 1.90 -6.94 1.21
C LEU A 86 2.27 -5.83 2.18
N ALA A 87 1.47 -5.60 3.22
CA ALA A 87 1.77 -4.63 4.26
C ALA A 87 2.95 -5.06 5.14
N VAL A 88 3.16 -6.38 5.39
CA VAL A 88 4.24 -6.84 6.28
C VAL A 88 5.62 -6.32 5.87
N PRO A 89 6.14 -6.55 4.65
CA PRO A 89 7.44 -6.02 4.27
C PRO A 89 7.48 -4.48 4.23
N LEU A 90 6.35 -3.81 4.00
CA LEU A 90 6.26 -2.35 4.08
C LEU A 90 6.40 -1.87 5.52
N VAL A 91 5.74 -2.52 6.47
CA VAL A 91 5.86 -2.26 7.91
C VAL A 91 7.30 -2.46 8.37
N ASP A 92 7.94 -3.57 7.99
CA ASP A 92 9.33 -3.85 8.34
C ASP A 92 10.27 -2.74 7.85
N GLU A 93 10.10 -2.26 6.62
CA GLU A 93 10.91 -1.18 6.05
C GLU A 93 10.64 0.17 6.75
N ILE A 94 9.39 0.47 7.09
CA ILE A 94 9.03 1.67 7.85
C ILE A 94 9.70 1.66 9.23
N LEU A 95 9.61 0.56 9.97
CA LEU A 95 10.23 0.41 11.29
C LEU A 95 11.76 0.47 11.26
N ALA A 96 12.37 0.02 10.16
CA ALA A 96 13.82 0.11 9.98
C ALA A 96 14.32 1.55 9.73
N LYS A 97 13.46 2.48 9.31
CA LYS A 97 13.83 3.82 8.85
C LYS A 97 13.28 4.97 9.69
N TYR A 98 12.19 4.75 10.40
CA TYR A 98 11.48 5.78 11.15
C TYR A 98 11.11 5.32 12.56
N ASP A 99 11.11 6.26 13.49
CA ASP A 99 10.42 6.08 14.76
C ASP A 99 8.92 6.29 14.52
N ILE A 100 8.16 5.20 14.54
CA ILE A 100 6.74 5.22 14.23
C ILE A 100 5.93 6.11 15.18
N ARG A 101 6.42 6.35 16.40
CA ARG A 101 5.77 7.22 17.40
C ARG A 101 5.76 8.69 17.00
N THR A 102 6.53 9.07 15.98
CA THR A 102 6.56 10.44 15.47
C THR A 102 5.39 10.75 14.55
N PHE A 103 4.65 9.75 14.07
CA PHE A 103 3.51 9.95 13.18
C PHE A 103 2.19 10.01 13.96
N ASP A 104 1.37 11.01 13.64
CA ASP A 104 0.05 11.24 14.23
C ASP A 104 -1.06 10.50 13.47
N ILE A 105 -0.95 10.43 12.14
CA ILE A 105 -2.00 9.92 11.25
C ILE A 105 -1.37 9.18 10.08
N ILE A 106 -2.02 8.10 9.65
CA ILE A 106 -1.72 7.41 8.40
C ILE A 106 -2.81 7.74 7.39
N THR A 107 -2.42 8.06 6.17
CA THR A 107 -3.34 8.27 5.05
C THR A 107 -2.87 7.53 3.81
N ALA A 108 -3.75 7.38 2.84
CA ALA A 108 -3.45 6.73 1.56
C ALA A 108 -3.48 7.73 0.41
N VAL A 109 -2.71 7.44 -0.64
CA VAL A 109 -2.88 8.14 -1.92
C VAL A 109 -4.27 7.80 -2.49
N PRO A 110 -5.12 8.81 -2.74
CA PRO A 110 -6.48 8.56 -3.18
C PRO A 110 -6.55 8.15 -4.65
N MET A 111 -7.49 7.26 -4.94
CA MET A 111 -7.81 6.84 -6.29
C MET A 111 -8.93 7.69 -6.88
N TYR A 112 -8.89 7.91 -8.19
CA TYR A 112 -9.99 8.58 -8.88
C TYR A 112 -11.27 7.73 -8.82
N TYR A 113 -12.41 8.34 -8.51
CA TYR A 113 -13.66 7.65 -8.19
C TYR A 113 -14.12 6.63 -9.27
N LYS A 114 -13.90 6.91 -10.57
CA LYS A 114 -14.24 5.95 -11.64
C LYS A 114 -13.40 4.69 -11.57
N ASN A 115 -12.09 4.83 -11.31
CA ASN A 115 -11.20 3.69 -11.16
C ASN A 115 -11.56 2.88 -9.89
N MET A 116 -12.00 3.56 -8.82
CA MET A 116 -12.50 2.92 -7.61
C MET A 116 -13.73 2.07 -7.90
N ARG A 117 -14.69 2.59 -8.70
CA ARG A 117 -15.89 1.83 -9.08
C ARG A 117 -15.60 0.64 -9.99
N GLU A 118 -14.64 0.78 -10.91
CA GLU A 118 -14.22 -0.31 -11.82
C GLU A 118 -13.44 -1.40 -11.07
N ARG A 119 -12.65 -1.05 -10.07
CA ARG A 119 -11.75 -1.94 -9.36
C ARG A 119 -12.31 -2.47 -8.04
N GLY A 120 -13.34 -1.82 -7.50
CA GLY A 120 -14.00 -2.17 -6.24
C GLY A 120 -13.29 -1.66 -4.98
N TYR A 121 -11.99 -1.32 -5.04
CA TYR A 121 -11.21 -0.84 -3.90
C TYR A 121 -9.99 -0.01 -4.31
N ASN A 122 -9.46 0.77 -3.36
CA ASN A 122 -8.19 1.48 -3.47
C ASN A 122 -7.09 0.65 -2.78
N GLN A 123 -6.09 0.22 -3.52
CA GLN A 123 -4.98 -0.59 -3.02
C GLN A 123 -4.18 0.12 -1.94
N SER A 124 -3.85 1.39 -2.18
CA SER A 124 -3.10 2.22 -1.23
C SER A 124 -3.86 2.39 0.08
N GLU A 125 -5.19 2.50 0.02
CA GLU A 125 -6.06 2.58 1.20
C GLU A 125 -6.05 1.27 2.01
N LEU A 126 -6.15 0.11 1.34
CA LEU A 126 -6.09 -1.17 2.04
C LEU A 126 -4.73 -1.37 2.72
N LEU A 127 -3.63 -1.06 2.04
CA LEU A 127 -2.28 -1.10 2.64
C LEU A 127 -2.15 -0.14 3.82
N ALA A 128 -2.66 1.09 3.69
CA ALA A 128 -2.61 2.08 4.75
C ALA A 128 -3.40 1.65 6.00
N LYS A 129 -4.56 1.04 5.82
CA LYS A 129 -5.38 0.51 6.92
C LYS A 129 -4.68 -0.64 7.65
N GLU A 130 -4.03 -1.57 6.92
CA GLU A 130 -3.23 -2.64 7.52
C GLU A 130 -2.04 -2.06 8.31
N CYS A 131 -1.33 -1.09 7.75
CA CYS A 131 -0.25 -0.39 8.47
C CYS A 131 -0.77 0.33 9.72
N ALA A 132 -1.91 1.01 9.62
CA ALA A 132 -2.54 1.74 10.72
C ALA A 132 -2.91 0.79 11.88
N GLU A 133 -3.47 -0.37 11.57
CA GLU A 133 -3.79 -1.41 12.54
C GLU A 133 -2.53 -1.95 13.24
N ILE A 134 -1.49 -2.29 12.46
CA ILE A 134 -0.23 -2.83 13.01
C ILE A 134 0.49 -1.80 13.90
N PHE A 135 0.54 -0.54 13.48
CA PHE A 135 1.21 0.53 14.23
C PHE A 135 0.36 1.13 15.35
N ASN A 136 -0.92 0.79 15.40
CA ASN A 136 -1.90 1.41 16.30
C ASN A 136 -1.95 2.95 16.16
N ILE A 137 -1.89 3.44 14.90
CA ILE A 137 -2.00 4.85 14.53
C ILE A 137 -3.31 5.04 13.76
N PRO A 138 -4.08 6.12 14.00
CA PRO A 138 -5.34 6.33 13.29
C PRO A 138 -5.13 6.48 11.78
N TYR A 139 -5.99 5.81 11.00
CA TYR A 139 -6.13 6.06 9.57
C TYR A 139 -7.21 7.13 9.32
N ALA A 140 -6.91 8.07 8.42
CA ALA A 140 -7.89 9.05 7.96
C ALA A 140 -7.72 9.36 6.46
N GLU A 141 -8.82 9.61 5.78
CA GLU A 141 -8.82 10.12 4.41
C GLU A 141 -8.60 11.64 4.46
N LEU A 142 -7.37 12.07 4.23
CA LEU A 142 -6.98 13.48 4.32
C LEU A 142 -6.90 14.16 2.95
N VAL A 143 -6.81 13.37 1.88
CA VAL A 143 -6.61 13.85 0.51
C VAL A 143 -7.62 13.18 -0.41
N GLU A 144 -8.18 13.95 -1.34
CA GLU A 144 -9.01 13.42 -2.40
C GLU A 144 -8.43 13.72 -3.79
N LYS A 145 -8.75 12.86 -4.75
CA LYS A 145 -8.42 13.03 -6.15
C LYS A 145 -9.65 13.49 -6.92
N HIS A 146 -9.78 14.80 -7.15
CA HIS A 146 -10.97 15.38 -7.73
C HIS A 146 -10.93 15.50 -9.26
N LYS A 147 -9.75 15.42 -9.89
CA LYS A 147 -9.61 15.45 -11.35
C LYS A 147 -9.04 14.16 -11.89
N LYS A 148 -9.54 13.72 -13.05
CA LYS A 148 -8.93 12.62 -13.80
C LYS A 148 -7.65 13.14 -14.48
N ASN A 149 -6.53 12.45 -14.24
CA ASN A 149 -5.29 12.67 -14.97
C ASN A 149 -5.04 11.52 -15.95
N LYS A 150 -4.16 11.75 -16.94
CA LYS A 150 -3.72 10.67 -17.86
C LYS A 150 -2.95 9.61 -17.07
N ALA A 151 -3.05 8.34 -17.50
CA ALA A 151 -2.31 7.26 -16.87
C ALA A 151 -0.80 7.53 -16.93
N GLN A 152 -0.11 7.51 -15.78
CA GLN A 152 1.30 7.90 -15.69
C GLN A 152 2.24 7.04 -16.55
N HIS A 153 1.87 5.77 -16.81
CA HIS A 153 2.67 4.87 -17.65
C HIS A 153 2.71 5.30 -19.14
N THR A 154 1.80 6.17 -19.56
CA THR A 154 1.74 6.70 -20.95
C THR A 154 2.52 7.99 -21.13
N LEU A 155 3.06 8.60 -20.06
CA LEU A 155 3.71 9.90 -20.06
C LEU A 155 5.20 9.81 -19.78
N LYS A 156 6.00 10.77 -20.28
CA LYS A 156 7.45 10.85 -20.07
C LYS A 156 7.86 12.15 -19.36
N GLY A 157 8.82 12.05 -18.43
CA GLY A 157 9.52 13.19 -17.82
C GLY A 157 8.60 14.32 -17.33
N LYS A 158 8.81 15.54 -17.82
CA LYS A 158 8.07 16.77 -17.43
C LYS A 158 6.55 16.70 -17.64
N GLU A 159 6.08 15.87 -18.59
CA GLU A 159 4.64 15.69 -18.79
C GLU A 159 3.96 15.00 -17.60
N ARG A 160 4.69 14.17 -16.86
CA ARG A 160 4.17 13.53 -15.65
C ARG A 160 3.99 14.55 -14.52
N GLU A 161 4.89 15.52 -14.41
CA GLU A 161 4.81 16.59 -13.40
C GLU A 161 3.56 17.45 -13.62
N SER A 162 3.38 17.98 -14.82
CA SER A 162 2.19 18.79 -15.15
C SER A 162 0.88 18.02 -15.05
N ASN A 163 0.91 16.70 -15.26
CA ASN A 163 -0.26 15.83 -15.21
C ASN A 163 -0.80 15.62 -13.78
N VAL A 164 -0.01 15.91 -12.75
CA VAL A 164 -0.40 15.72 -11.33
C VAL A 164 -0.80 17.04 -10.67
N GLN A 165 -0.38 18.19 -11.24
CA GLN A 165 -0.64 19.50 -10.66
C GLN A 165 -2.14 19.79 -10.54
N GLY A 166 -2.60 20.09 -9.31
CA GLY A 166 -3.99 20.41 -9.02
C GLY A 166 -4.96 19.24 -9.21
N VAL A 167 -4.48 17.99 -9.21
CA VAL A 167 -5.30 16.77 -9.28
C VAL A 167 -5.78 16.36 -7.89
N TYR A 168 -4.97 16.60 -6.88
CA TYR A 168 -5.25 16.29 -5.48
C TYR A 168 -5.58 17.55 -4.69
N ARG A 169 -6.41 17.41 -3.68
CA ARG A 169 -6.66 18.45 -2.68
C ARG A 169 -6.80 17.87 -1.29
N VAL A 170 -6.42 18.61 -0.29
CA VAL A 170 -6.68 18.29 1.12
C VAL A 170 -8.17 18.47 1.39
N ILE A 171 -8.79 17.49 2.08
CA ILE A 171 -10.22 17.51 2.41
C ILE A 171 -10.50 18.52 3.52
N ASP A 172 -9.67 18.49 4.56
CA ASP A 172 -9.77 19.37 5.73
C ASP A 172 -8.38 19.86 6.14
N SER A 173 -8.12 21.14 5.96
CA SER A 173 -6.84 21.76 6.31
C SER A 173 -6.57 21.77 7.83
N GLN A 174 -7.61 21.78 8.66
CA GLN A 174 -7.44 21.74 10.11
C GLN A 174 -7.02 20.34 10.59
N ALA A 175 -7.51 19.30 9.92
CA ALA A 175 -7.16 17.93 10.26
C ALA A 175 -5.68 17.59 9.98
N VAL A 176 -5.02 18.34 9.11
CA VAL A 176 -3.61 18.13 8.73
C VAL A 176 -2.64 19.12 9.37
N ALA A 177 -3.15 20.21 9.95
CA ALA A 177 -2.31 21.25 10.55
C ALA A 177 -1.49 20.67 11.72
N ASP A 178 -0.18 20.98 11.73
CA ASP A 178 0.77 20.55 12.76
C ASP A 178 0.83 19.03 13.01
N LYS A 179 0.47 18.21 11.99
CA LYS A 179 0.50 16.75 12.05
C LYS A 179 1.63 16.16 11.23
N ASN A 180 2.30 15.16 11.81
CA ASN A 180 3.21 14.30 11.08
C ASN A 180 2.40 13.17 10.44
N ILE A 181 2.31 13.18 9.12
CA ILE A 181 1.45 12.28 8.36
C ILE A 181 2.29 11.27 7.59
N LEU A 182 2.00 9.98 7.77
CA LEU A 182 2.56 8.92 6.96
C LEU A 182 1.62 8.62 5.78
N ILE A 183 2.11 8.85 4.56
CA ILE A 183 1.36 8.61 3.32
C ILE A 183 1.76 7.27 2.73
N ILE A 184 0.80 6.40 2.47
CA ILE A 184 0.99 5.07 1.89
C ILE A 184 0.48 5.03 0.45
N ASP A 185 1.29 4.43 -0.44
CA ASP A 185 0.91 4.12 -1.83
C ASP A 185 1.33 2.70 -2.21
N ASP A 186 0.73 2.17 -3.28
CA ASP A 186 1.02 0.83 -3.78
C ASP A 186 2.25 0.77 -4.69
N ILE A 187 2.53 1.84 -5.44
CA ILE A 187 3.70 1.98 -6.32
C ILE A 187 4.22 3.42 -6.26
N ILE A 188 5.47 3.54 -5.88
CA ILE A 188 6.19 4.81 -5.97
C ILE A 188 6.85 4.91 -7.35
N THR A 189 6.53 5.96 -8.07
CA THR A 189 7.31 6.39 -9.23
C THR A 189 8.00 7.70 -8.89
N THR A 190 9.23 7.89 -9.36
CA THR A 190 10.07 9.08 -9.08
C THR A 190 9.41 10.43 -9.39
N VAL A 191 8.19 10.42 -9.91
CA VAL A 191 7.42 11.60 -10.34
C VAL A 191 6.03 11.69 -9.72
N SER A 192 5.62 10.70 -8.91
CA SER A 192 4.22 10.57 -8.46
C SER A 192 3.78 11.62 -7.43
N TYR A 193 4.69 12.32 -6.76
CA TYR A 193 4.38 13.19 -5.61
C TYR A 193 4.78 14.64 -5.80
N THR A 194 4.74 15.14 -7.03
CA THR A 194 5.24 16.46 -7.38
C THR A 194 4.49 17.64 -6.72
N HIS A 195 3.29 17.44 -6.22
CA HIS A 195 2.45 18.55 -5.72
C HIS A 195 1.43 18.13 -4.66
N LEU A 196 1.86 17.44 -3.60
CA LEU A 196 1.18 17.51 -2.32
C LEU A 196 1.82 18.66 -1.51
N THR A 197 1.70 19.89 -2.01
CA THR A 197 1.90 21.07 -1.18
C THR A 197 0.67 21.20 -0.31
N LEU A 198 0.83 20.82 0.95
CA LEU A 198 -0.09 21.14 2.03
C LEU A 198 -0.02 22.64 2.33
#